data_f7e42adff704431a5002fe0c196392f0
#
_entry.id   f7e42adff704431a5002fe0c196392f0
#
_cell.length_a   1.000
_cell.length_b   1.000
_cell.length_c   1.000
_cell.angle_alpha   90.00
_cell.angle_beta   90.00
_cell.angle_gamma   90.00
#
_symmetry.space_group_name_H-M   'P 1'
#
loop_
_entity.id
_entity.type
_entity.pdbx_description
1 polymer ?
#
loop_
_entity_poly.entity_id
_entity_poly.type
_entity_poly.pdbx_seq_one_letter_code
_entity_poly.pdbx_strand_id
1 'polypeptide(L)'
;MLMPTCLKPYPGELLYGWIVRLFRVNMYDSFEKFCVAYIPYEDRKFKMKKPFPVRLDYRFNLDHICAENEEFECFPDIRYMIAKMTPLVTQFPFMTKGLQAKNLEILLRERTGSKLEIPTMKSDIAELHVCPDCVREDIVAYERPYLHTVHHLPGVRMCPKHHRVLMRVQVAPEQWDDGLNNGSMIPMELKADEKLENKISEFMQKLYECPLTLDLIGLRAVILERMSQLGYPAKKPYENLTSDLCAAGYGGLFIGEVRERVNKFLSLKRVLPEDGIPLLAFLFRDYEDFREAAIKVAVEDVKKIPEFFPQFIVHSDDYWIAKMECRKCGEQFHIHPYALFLGFGCPKCDRRADPDEIFQRQLHMLGDGAYTLEEHFLGYGKNVKIRHETCGAERNVKSSTLIWMEKKCACEQCLTNEKIQERIDQSNRSGE
;
A
#
# COMPACT_ATOMS: atom_id res chain seq x y z
N MET A 1 8.54 -20.14 -18.36
CA MET A 1 8.46 -21.62 -18.33
C MET A 1 7.09 -21.98 -17.76
N LEU A 2 6.30 -22.77 -18.48
CA LEU A 2 4.97 -23.19 -18.02
C LEU A 2 5.07 -24.10 -16.78
N MET A 3 4.23 -23.83 -15.79
CA MET A 3 4.17 -24.62 -14.56
C MET A 3 3.48 -25.95 -14.84
N PRO A 4 4.09 -27.11 -14.52
CA PRO A 4 3.52 -28.41 -14.88
C PRO A 4 2.14 -28.66 -14.26
N THR A 5 1.93 -28.20 -13.02
CA THR A 5 0.66 -28.33 -12.29
C THR A 5 0.28 -27.01 -11.69
N CYS A 6 -0.91 -26.50 -12.03
CA CYS A 6 -1.49 -25.29 -11.45
C CYS A 6 -2.65 -25.67 -10.51
N LEU A 7 -2.73 -25.01 -9.38
CA LEU A 7 -3.79 -25.15 -8.39
C LEU A 7 -4.58 -23.85 -8.30
N LYS A 8 -5.90 -23.95 -8.30
CA LYS A 8 -6.75 -22.80 -8.00
C LYS A 8 -6.54 -22.36 -6.55
N PRO A 9 -6.42 -21.05 -6.26
CA PRO A 9 -6.37 -20.57 -4.89
C PRO A 9 -7.68 -20.84 -4.15
N TYR A 10 -7.58 -21.10 -2.86
CA TYR A 10 -8.77 -21.18 -1.99
C TYR A 10 -9.33 -19.76 -1.72
N PRO A 11 -10.61 -19.65 -1.33
CA PRO A 11 -11.21 -18.36 -1.01
C PRO A 11 -10.48 -17.61 0.10
N GLY A 12 -9.96 -16.41 -0.18
CA GLY A 12 -9.19 -15.63 0.80
C GLY A 12 -7.82 -16.20 1.18
N GLU A 13 -7.29 -17.11 0.36
CA GLU A 13 -5.96 -17.68 0.59
C GLU A 13 -4.87 -16.60 0.43
N LEU A 14 -3.91 -16.59 1.35
CA LEU A 14 -2.74 -15.75 1.28
C LEU A 14 -1.84 -16.16 0.10
N LEU A 15 -1.39 -15.22 -0.71
CA LEU A 15 -0.55 -15.44 -1.89
C LEU A 15 0.65 -16.36 -1.56
N TYR A 16 1.32 -16.12 -0.44
CA TYR A 16 2.42 -16.96 0.01
C TYR A 16 1.99 -18.43 0.23
N GLY A 17 0.86 -18.67 0.88
CA GLY A 17 0.33 -20.01 1.12
C GLY A 17 0.05 -20.75 -0.20
N TRP A 18 -0.56 -20.05 -1.16
CA TRP A 18 -0.82 -20.58 -2.49
C TRP A 18 0.48 -20.94 -3.24
N ILE A 19 1.50 -20.09 -3.18
CA ILE A 19 2.82 -20.33 -3.78
C ILE A 19 3.48 -21.57 -3.14
N VAL A 20 3.39 -21.73 -1.83
CA VAL A 20 3.89 -22.93 -1.13
C VAL A 20 3.15 -24.19 -1.59
N ARG A 21 1.83 -24.11 -1.81
CA ARG A 21 1.06 -25.24 -2.37
C ARG A 21 1.49 -25.60 -3.79
N LEU A 22 1.72 -24.59 -4.64
CA LEU A 22 2.25 -24.80 -6.00
C LEU A 22 3.64 -25.43 -5.96
N PHE A 23 4.52 -24.98 -5.09
CA PHE A 23 5.82 -25.59 -4.89
C PHE A 23 5.73 -27.08 -4.58
N ARG A 24 4.88 -27.46 -3.65
CA ARG A 24 4.72 -28.85 -3.21
C ARG A 24 4.15 -29.76 -4.29
N VAL A 25 3.12 -29.30 -4.99
CA VAL A 25 2.48 -30.13 -6.04
C VAL A 25 3.40 -30.32 -7.25
N ASN A 26 4.31 -29.39 -7.50
CA ASN A 26 5.28 -29.49 -8.58
C ASN A 26 6.57 -30.22 -8.16
N MET A 27 6.65 -30.76 -6.93
CA MET A 27 7.68 -31.67 -6.44
C MET A 27 9.12 -31.15 -6.59
N TYR A 28 9.34 -29.85 -6.41
CA TYR A 28 10.69 -29.28 -6.44
C TYR A 28 11.49 -29.66 -5.19
N ASP A 29 12.78 -29.91 -5.34
CA ASP A 29 13.69 -30.27 -4.24
C ASP A 29 13.82 -29.18 -3.17
N SER A 30 13.64 -27.92 -3.55
CA SER A 30 13.65 -26.78 -2.61
C SER A 30 12.75 -25.64 -3.09
N PHE A 31 12.19 -24.92 -2.13
CA PHE A 31 11.36 -23.74 -2.39
C PHE A 31 12.14 -22.65 -3.15
N GLU A 32 13.43 -22.52 -2.86
CA GLU A 32 14.34 -21.63 -3.58
C GLU A 32 14.43 -21.93 -5.07
N LYS A 33 14.64 -23.23 -5.43
CA LYS A 33 14.71 -23.64 -6.83
C LYS A 33 13.38 -23.39 -7.55
N PHE A 34 12.27 -23.66 -6.88
CA PHE A 34 10.94 -23.37 -7.42
C PHE A 34 10.75 -21.87 -7.68
N CYS A 35 11.05 -21.02 -6.70
CA CYS A 35 10.95 -19.57 -6.87
C CYS A 35 11.84 -19.04 -7.99
N VAL A 36 13.06 -19.53 -8.13
CA VAL A 36 13.96 -19.14 -9.25
C VAL A 36 13.38 -19.56 -10.61
N ALA A 37 12.67 -20.68 -10.67
CA ALA A 37 12.13 -21.20 -11.93
C ALA A 37 10.87 -20.46 -12.40
N TYR A 38 9.97 -20.12 -11.48
CA TYR A 38 8.63 -19.60 -11.81
C TYR A 38 8.33 -18.19 -11.33
N ILE A 39 9.13 -17.70 -10.39
CA ILE A 39 8.97 -16.37 -9.81
C ILE A 39 10.29 -15.62 -10.04
N PRO A 40 10.56 -15.16 -11.27
CA PRO A 40 11.83 -14.56 -11.61
C PRO A 40 12.10 -13.34 -10.73
N TYR A 41 13.16 -13.46 -9.99
CA TYR A 41 13.67 -12.44 -9.11
C TYR A 41 14.91 -11.84 -9.78
N GLU A 42 14.81 -10.65 -10.36
CA GLU A 42 15.92 -10.07 -11.13
C GLU A 42 17.14 -9.66 -10.31
N ASP A 43 17.05 -9.61 -8.98
CA ASP A 43 18.19 -9.22 -8.18
C ASP A 43 19.13 -10.40 -7.90
N ARG A 44 19.91 -10.81 -8.90
CA ARG A 44 20.99 -11.80 -8.80
C ARG A 44 22.03 -11.50 -7.70
N LYS A 45 22.01 -10.29 -7.13
CA LYS A 45 22.83 -9.87 -5.99
C LYS A 45 22.21 -10.23 -4.64
N PHE A 46 20.93 -10.59 -4.63
CA PHE A 46 20.28 -11.00 -3.40
C PHE A 46 20.64 -12.46 -3.11
N LYS A 47 21.76 -12.67 -2.42
CA LYS A 47 22.00 -13.95 -1.74
C LYS A 47 20.83 -14.15 -0.78
N MET A 48 19.94 -15.09 -1.10
CA MET A 48 18.82 -15.42 -0.24
C MET A 48 19.36 -15.76 1.14
N LYS A 49 19.18 -14.85 2.10
CA LYS A 49 19.48 -15.15 3.50
C LYS A 49 18.44 -16.18 3.96
N LYS A 50 18.90 -17.34 4.37
CA LYS A 50 18.05 -18.32 5.06
C LYS A 50 17.77 -17.83 6.50
N PRO A 51 16.53 -17.99 7.03
CA PRO A 51 15.36 -18.54 6.36
C PRO A 51 14.80 -17.57 5.29
N PHE A 52 14.13 -18.15 4.29
CA PHE A 52 13.42 -17.37 3.28
C PHE A 52 12.40 -16.51 4.03
N PRO A 53 12.54 -15.18 4.10
CA PRO A 53 11.58 -14.39 4.83
C PRO A 53 10.23 -14.59 4.15
N VAL A 54 9.21 -14.95 4.92
CA VAL A 54 7.82 -14.78 4.49
C VAL A 54 7.61 -13.28 4.37
N ARG A 55 8.10 -12.75 3.28
CA ARG A 55 7.83 -11.37 2.96
C ARG A 55 6.47 -11.36 2.35
N LEU A 56 5.53 -10.92 3.15
CA LEU A 56 4.26 -10.39 2.66
C LEU A 56 4.49 -9.14 1.78
N ASP A 57 5.73 -8.66 1.68
CA ASP A 57 6.19 -7.62 0.77
C ASP A 57 6.49 -8.26 -0.60
N TYR A 58 5.46 -8.65 -1.26
CA TYR A 58 5.20 -8.88 -2.68
C TYR A 58 6.35 -8.57 -3.64
N ARG A 59 7.52 -9.20 -3.45
CA ARG A 59 8.66 -9.09 -4.36
C ARG A 59 8.52 -9.98 -5.60
N PHE A 60 7.35 -10.55 -5.78
CA PHE A 60 7.04 -11.35 -6.95
C PHE A 60 6.67 -10.43 -8.11
N ASN A 61 7.24 -10.64 -9.27
CA ASN A 61 6.72 -10.08 -10.50
C ASN A 61 5.41 -10.79 -10.83
N LEU A 62 4.32 -10.26 -10.31
CA LEU A 62 3.00 -10.87 -10.45
C LEU A 62 2.51 -10.82 -11.89
N ASP A 63 2.83 -9.76 -12.63
CA ASP A 63 2.42 -9.61 -14.02
C ASP A 63 3.09 -10.67 -14.90
N HIS A 64 4.38 -10.95 -14.67
CA HIS A 64 5.09 -12.01 -15.39
C HIS A 64 4.53 -13.40 -15.05
N ILE A 65 4.24 -13.68 -13.77
CA ILE A 65 3.62 -14.94 -13.36
C ILE A 65 2.27 -15.12 -14.06
N CYS A 66 1.44 -14.08 -14.12
CA CYS A 66 0.15 -14.12 -14.79
C CYS A 66 0.34 -14.32 -16.30
N ALA A 67 1.17 -13.53 -16.96
CA ALA A 67 1.38 -13.56 -18.41
C ALA A 67 1.92 -14.92 -18.90
N GLU A 68 2.86 -15.52 -18.16
CA GLU A 68 3.43 -16.83 -18.49
C GLU A 68 2.45 -18.00 -18.28
N ASN A 69 1.37 -17.79 -17.54
CA ASN A 69 0.41 -18.82 -17.15
C ASN A 69 -1.05 -18.47 -17.51
N GLU A 70 -1.28 -17.51 -18.38
CA GLU A 70 -2.63 -17.10 -18.84
C GLU A 70 -3.45 -18.27 -19.45
N GLU A 71 -2.78 -19.27 -20.01
CA GLU A 71 -3.44 -20.44 -20.60
C GLU A 71 -4.11 -21.36 -19.55
N PHE A 72 -3.78 -21.20 -18.27
CA PHE A 72 -4.40 -21.96 -17.19
C PHE A 72 -5.61 -21.23 -16.63
N GLU A 73 -6.81 -21.72 -16.87
CA GLU A 73 -8.06 -21.19 -16.27
C GLU A 73 -8.05 -21.15 -14.74
N CYS A 74 -7.15 -21.90 -14.10
CA CYS A 74 -6.98 -21.93 -12.64
C CYS A 74 -6.12 -20.79 -12.11
N PHE A 75 -5.39 -20.06 -12.99
CA PHE A 75 -4.50 -19.00 -12.56
C PHE A 75 -5.30 -17.71 -12.28
N PRO A 76 -5.16 -17.11 -11.10
CA PRO A 76 -5.93 -15.91 -10.76
C PRO A 76 -5.44 -14.70 -11.56
N ASP A 77 -6.36 -13.81 -11.90
CA ASP A 77 -6.03 -12.47 -12.42
C ASP A 77 -5.16 -11.71 -11.42
N ILE A 78 -4.21 -10.93 -11.91
CA ILE A 78 -3.27 -10.15 -11.09
C ILE A 78 -3.99 -9.21 -10.11
N ARG A 79 -5.14 -8.64 -10.52
CA ARG A 79 -5.94 -7.76 -9.66
C ARG A 79 -6.53 -8.55 -8.49
N TYR A 80 -7.00 -9.77 -8.76
CA TYR A 80 -7.46 -10.68 -7.72
C TYR A 80 -6.32 -11.04 -6.75
N MET A 81 -5.13 -11.36 -7.28
CA MET A 81 -3.98 -11.64 -6.43
C MET A 81 -3.69 -10.48 -5.48
N ILE A 82 -3.57 -9.26 -6.01
CA ILE A 82 -3.26 -8.07 -5.19
C ILE A 82 -4.39 -7.78 -4.20
N ALA A 83 -5.65 -7.79 -4.66
CA ALA A 83 -6.79 -7.37 -3.85
C ALA A 83 -7.26 -8.43 -2.84
N LYS A 84 -7.14 -9.72 -3.17
CA LYS A 84 -7.76 -10.82 -2.40
C LYS A 84 -6.77 -11.83 -1.83
N MET A 85 -5.50 -11.81 -2.28
CA MET A 85 -4.49 -12.73 -1.79
C MET A 85 -3.37 -12.03 -1.03
N THR A 86 -3.46 -10.71 -0.86
CA THR A 86 -2.44 -9.90 -0.18
C THR A 86 -3.08 -8.88 0.76
N PRO A 87 -2.41 -8.47 1.84
CA PRO A 87 -2.86 -7.36 2.69
C PRO A 87 -2.65 -5.97 2.06
N LEU A 88 -2.08 -5.86 0.86
CA LEU A 88 -1.61 -4.59 0.29
C LEU A 88 -2.71 -3.52 0.21
N VAL A 89 -3.91 -3.90 -0.18
CA VAL A 89 -5.05 -2.97 -0.32
C VAL A 89 -5.39 -2.24 0.98
N THR A 90 -5.17 -2.87 2.13
CA THR A 90 -5.44 -2.24 3.44
C THR A 90 -4.39 -1.20 3.82
N GLN A 91 -3.27 -1.17 3.11
CA GLN A 91 -2.18 -0.23 3.35
C GLN A 91 -2.28 1.03 2.47
N PHE A 92 -3.04 0.99 1.40
CA PHE A 92 -3.18 2.10 0.46
C PHE A 92 -3.68 3.39 1.12
N PRO A 93 -4.69 3.40 2.00
CA PRO A 93 -5.11 4.62 2.67
C PRO A 93 -4.01 5.32 3.47
N PHE A 94 -2.94 4.60 3.84
CA PHE A 94 -1.80 5.11 4.59
C PHE A 94 -0.63 5.56 3.71
N MET A 95 -0.83 5.58 2.38
CA MET A 95 0.15 6.03 1.38
C MET A 95 -0.38 7.21 0.60
N THR A 96 0.50 8.11 0.17
CA THR A 96 0.13 9.10 -0.85
C THR A 96 -0.14 8.39 -2.18
N LYS A 97 -0.91 9.00 -3.08
CA LYS A 97 -1.20 8.44 -4.42
C LYS A 97 0.06 8.14 -5.21
N GLY A 98 1.06 9.02 -5.14
CA GLY A 98 2.35 8.81 -5.79
C GLY A 98 3.06 7.58 -5.27
N LEU A 99 2.99 7.32 -3.96
CA LEU A 99 3.59 6.12 -3.35
C LEU A 99 2.79 4.85 -3.68
N GLN A 100 1.46 4.91 -3.71
CA GLN A 100 0.61 3.82 -4.18
C GLN A 100 0.99 3.43 -5.61
N ALA A 101 1.01 4.41 -6.52
CA ALA A 101 1.37 4.22 -7.92
C ALA A 101 2.78 3.65 -8.09
N LYS A 102 3.77 4.19 -7.38
CA LYS A 102 5.14 3.67 -7.40
C LYS A 102 5.21 2.21 -6.99
N ASN A 103 4.58 1.84 -5.88
CA ASN A 103 4.63 0.47 -5.38
C ASN A 103 3.97 -0.51 -6.35
N LEU A 104 2.83 -0.13 -6.94
CA LEU A 104 2.18 -0.95 -7.95
C LEU A 104 3.01 -1.05 -9.23
N GLU A 105 3.63 0.03 -9.69
CA GLU A 105 4.55 -0.02 -10.84
C GLU A 105 5.76 -0.94 -10.62
N ILE A 106 6.25 -1.02 -9.38
CA ILE A 106 7.32 -1.97 -9.03
C ILE A 106 6.82 -3.41 -9.03
N LEU A 107 5.59 -3.65 -8.59
CA LEU A 107 4.97 -4.99 -8.56
C LEU A 107 4.57 -5.49 -9.95
N LEU A 108 4.03 -4.58 -10.78
CA LEU A 108 3.48 -4.90 -12.09
C LEU A 108 4.53 -4.88 -13.20
N ARG A 109 5.59 -4.11 -13.03
CA ARG A 109 6.65 -3.94 -14.03
C ARG A 109 7.99 -4.17 -13.39
N GLU A 110 8.78 -5.08 -13.97
CA GLU A 110 10.17 -5.31 -13.57
C GLU A 110 10.98 -4.00 -13.63
N ARG A 111 11.05 -3.29 -12.50
CA ARG A 111 11.98 -2.19 -12.36
C ARG A 111 13.17 -2.64 -11.52
N THR A 112 14.23 -3.02 -12.21
CA THR A 112 15.52 -3.38 -11.63
C THR A 112 15.99 -2.34 -10.61
N GLY A 113 16.30 -2.80 -9.40
CA GLY A 113 16.91 -1.98 -8.35
C GLY A 113 15.98 -1.07 -7.55
N SER A 114 14.67 -1.05 -7.81
CA SER A 114 13.70 -0.30 -7.02
C SER A 114 13.23 -1.09 -5.81
N LYS A 115 13.21 -0.45 -4.61
CA LYS A 115 12.64 -1.05 -3.40
C LYS A 115 11.18 -0.66 -3.26
N LEU A 116 10.34 -1.63 -2.92
CA LEU A 116 8.99 -1.35 -2.45
C LEU A 116 9.08 -0.49 -1.18
N GLU A 117 8.36 0.62 -1.19
CA GLU A 117 8.24 1.51 -0.04
C GLU A 117 6.87 1.33 0.63
N ILE A 118 6.54 0.08 0.91
CA ILE A 118 5.35 -0.23 1.68
C ILE A 118 5.63 0.16 3.14
N PRO A 119 4.68 0.81 3.83
CA PRO A 119 4.80 1.09 5.24
C PRO A 119 4.64 -0.22 6.04
N THR A 120 5.64 -1.08 6.00
CA THR A 120 5.67 -2.34 6.73
C THR A 120 6.35 -2.18 8.07
N MET A 121 5.95 -3.01 9.03
CA MET A 121 6.66 -3.13 10.29
C MET A 121 8.12 -3.55 10.05
N LYS A 122 9.01 -3.14 10.95
CA LYS A 122 10.42 -3.56 10.97
C LYS A 122 10.61 -5.02 11.37
N SER A 123 9.56 -5.79 11.62
CA SER A 123 9.70 -7.22 11.85
C SER A 123 10.12 -7.88 10.55
N ASP A 124 11.41 -8.04 10.37
CA ASP A 124 12.02 -8.71 9.21
C ASP A 124 11.68 -10.20 9.13
N ILE A 125 10.90 -10.70 10.08
CA ILE A 125 10.41 -12.07 10.14
C ILE A 125 8.91 -11.98 9.98
N ALA A 126 8.41 -12.27 8.79
CA ALA A 126 6.99 -12.43 8.59
C ALA A 126 6.56 -13.68 9.36
N GLU A 127 5.89 -13.45 10.47
CA GLU A 127 5.30 -14.52 11.26
C GLU A 127 4.02 -15.00 10.58
N LEU A 128 3.84 -16.30 10.45
CA LEU A 128 2.61 -16.89 9.94
C LEU A 128 1.61 -17.05 11.07
N HIS A 129 0.40 -16.58 10.81
CA HIS A 129 -0.69 -16.58 11.78
C HIS A 129 -1.83 -17.47 11.32
N VAL A 130 -2.34 -18.31 12.21
CA VAL A 130 -3.45 -19.20 11.95
C VAL A 130 -4.48 -19.13 13.09
N CYS A 131 -5.75 -19.37 12.75
CA CYS A 131 -6.80 -19.61 13.72
C CYS A 131 -7.05 -21.11 13.82
N PRO A 132 -7.00 -21.73 15.00
CA PRO A 132 -7.25 -23.18 15.14
C PRO A 132 -8.65 -23.62 14.64
N ASP A 133 -9.64 -22.74 14.74
CA ASP A 133 -10.99 -23.04 14.26
C ASP A 133 -11.08 -22.96 12.74
N CYS A 134 -10.44 -21.96 12.09
CA CYS A 134 -10.31 -21.94 10.63
C CYS A 134 -9.59 -23.19 10.12
N VAL A 135 -8.49 -23.60 10.76
CA VAL A 135 -7.76 -24.84 10.39
C VAL A 135 -8.68 -26.07 10.40
N ARG A 136 -9.55 -26.21 11.43
CA ARG A 136 -10.51 -27.32 11.48
C ARG A 136 -11.56 -27.25 10.37
N GLU A 137 -12.10 -26.07 10.11
CA GLU A 137 -13.05 -25.87 9.02
C GLU A 137 -12.44 -26.15 7.65
N ASP A 138 -11.21 -25.68 7.42
CA ASP A 138 -10.48 -25.90 6.16
C ASP A 138 -10.25 -27.38 5.90
N ILE A 139 -9.86 -28.15 6.93
CA ILE A 139 -9.67 -29.60 6.81
C ILE A 139 -10.97 -30.30 6.41
N VAL A 140 -12.10 -29.86 6.97
CA VAL A 140 -13.42 -30.42 6.62
C VAL A 140 -13.82 -30.05 5.19
N ALA A 141 -13.57 -28.79 4.77
CA ALA A 141 -14.02 -28.29 3.48
C ALA A 141 -13.08 -28.63 2.31
N TYR A 142 -11.78 -28.69 2.56
CA TYR A 142 -10.73 -28.78 1.54
C TYR A 142 -9.73 -29.92 1.78
N GLU A 143 -9.95 -30.75 2.78
CA GLU A 143 -9.08 -31.86 3.21
C GLU A 143 -7.66 -31.41 3.67
N ARG A 144 -7.45 -30.09 3.76
CA ARG A 144 -6.19 -29.49 4.22
C ARG A 144 -6.39 -28.05 4.68
N PRO A 145 -5.59 -27.57 5.63
CA PRO A 145 -5.59 -26.17 6.02
C PRO A 145 -4.91 -25.30 4.97
N TYR A 146 -5.22 -24.00 4.97
CA TYR A 146 -4.52 -23.00 4.19
C TYR A 146 -4.34 -21.68 4.97
N LEU A 147 -3.44 -20.81 4.50
CA LEU A 147 -3.18 -19.52 5.14
C LEU A 147 -4.21 -18.48 4.67
N HIS A 148 -4.97 -17.93 5.60
CA HIS A 148 -5.97 -16.92 5.31
C HIS A 148 -5.34 -15.52 5.29
N THR A 149 -5.59 -14.73 4.25
CA THR A 149 -5.09 -13.34 4.13
C THR A 149 -5.54 -12.47 5.31
N VAL A 150 -6.76 -12.66 5.80
CA VAL A 150 -7.33 -11.89 6.91
C VAL A 150 -6.57 -12.05 8.24
N HIS A 151 -5.86 -13.15 8.43
CA HIS A 151 -5.02 -13.36 9.62
C HIS A 151 -3.68 -12.58 9.56
N HIS A 152 -3.34 -12.07 8.38
CA HIS A 152 -2.07 -11.38 8.12
C HIS A 152 -2.27 -9.89 7.84
N LEU A 153 -3.47 -9.34 8.08
CA LEU A 153 -3.73 -7.92 7.97
C LEU A 153 -3.00 -7.14 9.07
N PRO A 154 -2.53 -5.92 8.78
CA PRO A 154 -1.83 -5.11 9.77
C PRO A 154 -2.62 -4.93 11.06
N GLY A 155 -1.98 -5.20 12.20
CA GLY A 155 -2.59 -5.04 13.52
C GLY A 155 -3.58 -6.13 13.95
N VAL A 156 -3.91 -7.10 13.10
CA VAL A 156 -4.82 -8.20 13.43
C VAL A 156 -4.13 -9.24 14.30
N ARG A 157 -4.69 -9.51 15.47
CA ARG A 157 -4.23 -10.52 16.46
C ARG A 157 -5.31 -11.51 16.84
N MET A 158 -6.55 -11.22 16.47
CA MET A 158 -7.69 -12.11 16.69
C MET A 158 -8.31 -12.48 15.35
N CYS A 159 -8.80 -13.71 15.24
CA CYS A 159 -9.54 -14.13 14.07
C CYS A 159 -10.86 -13.35 13.96
N PRO A 160 -11.11 -12.59 12.91
CA PRO A 160 -12.34 -11.81 12.80
C PRO A 160 -13.60 -12.67 12.63
N LYS A 161 -13.45 -13.94 12.23
CA LYS A 161 -14.55 -14.90 12.09
C LYS A 161 -14.89 -15.60 13.41
N HIS A 162 -13.86 -16.03 14.16
CA HIS A 162 -14.04 -16.88 15.34
C HIS A 162 -13.81 -16.13 16.67
N HIS A 163 -13.39 -14.88 16.60
CA HIS A 163 -13.09 -14.04 17.78
C HIS A 163 -12.13 -14.71 18.77
N ARG A 164 -11.13 -15.43 18.22
CA ARG A 164 -10.10 -16.12 18.99
C ARG A 164 -8.73 -15.56 18.68
N VAL A 165 -7.85 -15.56 19.68
CA VAL A 165 -6.46 -15.18 19.53
C VAL A 165 -5.80 -16.04 18.45
N LEU A 166 -5.14 -15.40 17.50
CA LEU A 166 -4.37 -16.09 16.45
C LEU A 166 -3.14 -16.74 17.06
N MET A 167 -2.72 -17.84 16.44
CA MET A 167 -1.53 -18.57 16.81
C MET A 167 -0.41 -18.27 15.83
N ARG A 168 0.81 -18.00 16.33
CA ARG A 168 2.02 -17.91 15.52
C ARG A 168 2.59 -19.30 15.28
N VAL A 169 2.92 -19.58 14.03
CA VAL A 169 3.55 -20.85 13.63
C VAL A 169 5.06 -20.71 13.72
N GLN A 170 5.72 -21.53 14.52
CA GLN A 170 7.16 -21.49 14.79
C GLN A 170 7.94 -22.56 14.01
N VAL A 171 7.74 -22.65 12.72
CA VAL A 171 8.48 -23.54 11.81
C VAL A 171 8.91 -22.78 10.58
N ALA A 172 9.75 -23.41 9.75
CA ALA A 172 10.07 -22.84 8.44
C ALA A 172 8.78 -22.54 7.67
N PRO A 173 8.66 -21.36 7.08
CA PRO A 173 7.40 -20.91 6.46
C PRO A 173 6.86 -21.86 5.39
N GLU A 174 7.74 -22.50 4.64
CA GLU A 174 7.39 -23.51 3.63
C GLU A 174 6.90 -24.84 4.23
N GLN A 175 7.03 -25.01 5.55
CA GLN A 175 6.60 -26.18 6.32
C GLN A 175 5.55 -25.82 7.38
N TRP A 176 4.86 -24.70 7.19
CA TRP A 176 3.97 -24.13 8.20
C TRP A 176 2.87 -25.09 8.68
N ASP A 177 2.33 -25.93 7.81
CA ASP A 177 1.29 -26.92 8.13
C ASP A 177 1.85 -28.12 8.94
N ASP A 178 3.14 -28.45 8.83
CA ASP A 178 3.78 -29.42 9.72
C ASP A 178 3.77 -28.92 11.17
N GLY A 179 3.93 -27.59 11.36
CA GLY A 179 3.86 -26.95 12.67
C GLY A 179 2.51 -27.07 13.36
N LEU A 180 1.42 -27.22 12.62
CA LEU A 180 0.07 -27.42 13.17
C LEU A 180 -0.04 -28.73 13.94
N ASN A 181 0.66 -29.77 13.47
CA ASN A 181 0.62 -31.11 14.04
C ASN A 181 1.63 -31.32 15.18
N ASN A 182 2.70 -30.53 15.21
CA ASN A 182 3.84 -30.74 16.11
C ASN A 182 3.81 -29.85 17.37
N GLY A 183 2.72 -29.14 17.65
CA GLY A 183 2.62 -28.25 18.82
C GLY A 183 3.50 -27.01 18.75
N SER A 184 4.04 -26.69 17.58
CA SER A 184 4.91 -25.50 17.35
C SER A 184 4.11 -24.21 17.15
N MET A 185 2.97 -24.07 17.84
CA MET A 185 2.13 -22.88 17.78
C MET A 185 2.11 -22.15 19.12
N ILE A 186 2.30 -20.85 19.08
CA ILE A 186 2.25 -19.97 20.26
C ILE A 186 1.15 -18.94 20.06
N PRO A 187 0.28 -18.68 21.08
CA PRO A 187 -0.71 -17.61 20.96
C PRO A 187 -0.03 -16.25 20.78
N MET A 188 -0.61 -15.41 19.95
CA MET A 188 -0.17 -14.02 19.81
C MET A 188 -0.41 -13.26 21.10
N GLU A 189 0.50 -12.35 21.44
CA GLU A 189 0.33 -11.44 22.54
C GLU A 189 -0.66 -10.33 22.15
N LEU A 190 -1.74 -10.19 22.94
CA LEU A 190 -2.69 -9.09 22.80
C LEU A 190 -2.08 -7.81 23.38
N LYS A 191 -2.33 -6.69 22.72
CA LYS A 191 -1.87 -5.35 23.14
C LYS A 191 -2.96 -4.52 23.81
N ALA A 192 -4.20 -5.01 23.76
CA ALA A 192 -5.37 -4.45 24.41
C ALA A 192 -6.26 -5.59 24.91
N ASP A 193 -7.40 -5.26 25.49
CA ASP A 193 -8.41 -6.26 25.84
C ASP A 193 -8.99 -6.94 24.56
N GLU A 194 -9.56 -8.13 24.74
CA GLU A 194 -10.09 -8.93 23.62
C GLU A 194 -11.18 -8.21 22.82
N LYS A 195 -12.01 -7.40 23.48
CA LYS A 195 -13.08 -6.65 22.83
C LYS A 195 -12.51 -5.61 21.85
N LEU A 196 -11.45 -4.95 22.26
CA LEU A 196 -10.79 -3.94 21.45
C LEU A 196 -10.00 -4.57 20.31
N GLU A 197 -9.28 -5.66 20.57
CA GLU A 197 -8.55 -6.42 19.54
C GLU A 197 -9.53 -7.02 18.51
N ASN A 198 -10.72 -7.48 18.92
CA ASN A 198 -11.78 -7.92 18.01
C ASN A 198 -12.28 -6.76 17.14
N LYS A 199 -12.55 -5.58 17.73
CA LYS A 199 -12.96 -4.39 16.98
C LYS A 199 -11.93 -4.02 15.89
N ILE A 200 -10.64 -4.07 16.23
CA ILE A 200 -9.55 -3.83 15.26
C ILE A 200 -9.59 -4.88 14.14
N SER A 201 -9.72 -6.15 14.49
CA SER A 201 -9.72 -7.24 13.53
C SER A 201 -10.92 -7.17 12.56
N GLU A 202 -12.10 -6.88 13.06
CA GLU A 202 -13.31 -6.66 12.25
C GLU A 202 -13.18 -5.43 11.35
N PHE A 203 -12.65 -4.32 11.87
CA PHE A 203 -12.41 -3.12 11.09
C PHE A 203 -11.45 -3.40 9.92
N MET A 204 -10.37 -4.11 10.19
CA MET A 204 -9.38 -4.47 9.19
C MET A 204 -9.91 -5.46 8.16
N GLN A 205 -10.71 -6.44 8.58
CA GLN A 205 -11.38 -7.35 7.66
C GLN A 205 -12.30 -6.57 6.70
N LYS A 206 -13.10 -5.65 7.22
CA LYS A 206 -14.01 -4.84 6.40
C LYS A 206 -13.25 -3.91 5.45
N LEU A 207 -12.16 -3.31 5.90
CA LEU A 207 -11.27 -2.52 5.03
C LEU A 207 -10.66 -3.38 3.90
N TYR A 208 -10.36 -4.64 4.18
CA TYR A 208 -9.85 -5.59 3.18
C TYR A 208 -10.93 -6.05 2.20
N GLU A 209 -12.13 -6.38 2.69
CA GLU A 209 -13.25 -6.85 1.86
C GLU A 209 -13.80 -5.75 0.95
N CYS A 210 -13.89 -4.52 1.48
CA CYS A 210 -14.46 -3.34 0.83
C CYS A 210 -13.44 -2.19 0.85
N PRO A 211 -12.33 -2.32 0.13
CA PRO A 211 -11.29 -1.30 0.14
C PRO A 211 -11.77 0.02 -0.47
N LEU A 212 -11.22 1.14 0.03
CA LEU A 212 -11.57 2.49 -0.40
C LEU A 212 -10.47 3.08 -1.28
N THR A 213 -10.85 3.81 -2.32
CA THR A 213 -9.93 4.63 -3.14
C THR A 213 -9.52 5.89 -2.38
N LEU A 214 -8.79 5.70 -1.31
CA LEU A 214 -8.36 6.75 -0.40
C LEU A 214 -6.84 6.75 -0.32
N ASP A 215 -6.26 7.94 -0.30
CA ASP A 215 -4.85 8.15 -0.02
C ASP A 215 -4.65 8.78 1.36
N LEU A 216 -3.41 8.93 1.78
CA LEU A 216 -3.08 9.50 3.09
C LEU A 216 -3.61 10.93 3.29
N ILE A 217 -3.70 11.72 2.21
CA ILE A 217 -4.21 13.09 2.29
C ILE A 217 -5.71 13.08 2.55
N GLY A 218 -6.44 12.26 1.78
CA GLY A 218 -7.88 12.07 1.96
C GLY A 218 -8.20 11.44 3.33
N LEU A 219 -7.44 10.43 3.74
CA LEU A 219 -7.58 9.81 5.06
C LEU A 219 -7.43 10.83 6.19
N ARG A 220 -6.43 11.70 6.08
CA ARG A 220 -6.22 12.76 7.06
C ARG A 220 -7.38 13.76 7.08
N ALA A 221 -7.92 14.14 5.93
CA ALA A 221 -9.07 15.03 5.85
C ALA A 221 -10.29 14.44 6.58
N VAL A 222 -10.60 13.16 6.35
CA VAL A 222 -11.66 12.43 7.05
C VAL A 222 -11.46 12.43 8.57
N ILE A 223 -10.24 12.15 9.01
CA ILE A 223 -9.90 12.13 10.44
C ILE A 223 -10.06 13.52 11.08
N LEU A 224 -9.54 14.56 10.44
CA LEU A 224 -9.62 15.92 10.97
C LEU A 224 -11.07 16.42 11.03
N GLU A 225 -11.89 16.09 10.03
CA GLU A 225 -13.31 16.40 10.04
C GLU A 225 -14.01 15.70 11.21
N ARG A 226 -13.75 14.40 11.39
CA ARG A 226 -14.33 13.63 12.50
C ARG A 226 -13.89 14.14 13.87
N MET A 227 -12.60 14.47 14.01
CA MET A 227 -12.08 15.11 15.22
C MET A 227 -12.83 16.40 15.55
N SER A 228 -13.06 17.26 14.55
CA SER A 228 -13.84 18.50 14.72
C SER A 228 -15.27 18.23 15.18
N GLN A 229 -15.94 17.23 14.58
CA GLN A 229 -17.30 16.83 14.98
C GLN A 229 -17.37 16.32 16.44
N LEU A 230 -16.30 15.68 16.92
CA LEU A 230 -16.16 15.21 18.29
C LEU A 230 -15.62 16.25 19.28
N GLY A 231 -15.36 17.48 18.82
CA GLY A 231 -14.87 18.57 19.66
C GLY A 231 -13.35 18.56 19.91
N TYR A 232 -12.60 17.75 19.21
CA TYR A 232 -11.13 17.77 19.31
C TYR A 232 -10.55 18.89 18.45
N PRO A 233 -9.63 19.71 19.00
CA PRO A 233 -9.01 20.78 18.23
C PRO A 233 -8.10 20.20 17.12
N ALA A 234 -8.20 20.75 15.92
CA ALA A 234 -7.38 20.34 14.77
C ALA A 234 -5.92 20.84 14.84
N LYS A 235 -5.50 21.43 15.94
CA LYS A 235 -4.15 22.01 16.16
C LYS A 235 -3.38 21.22 17.20
N LYS A 236 -2.06 21.06 16.97
CA LYS A 236 -1.13 20.52 17.97
C LYS A 236 -1.07 21.44 19.22
N PRO A 237 -0.80 20.87 20.39
CA PRO A 237 -0.69 19.44 20.67
C PRO A 237 -2.08 18.78 20.75
N TYR A 238 -2.18 17.51 20.32
CA TYR A 238 -3.43 16.72 20.37
C TYR A 238 -3.59 16.05 21.74
N GLU A 239 -3.43 16.80 22.84
CA GLU A 239 -3.35 16.25 24.22
C GLU A 239 -4.64 15.59 24.64
N ASN A 240 -5.80 16.23 24.44
CA ASN A 240 -7.09 15.67 24.82
C ASN A 240 -7.37 14.36 24.07
N LEU A 241 -7.14 14.34 22.74
CA LEU A 241 -7.31 13.14 21.92
C LEU A 241 -6.41 12.00 22.41
N THR A 242 -5.14 12.28 22.69
CA THR A 242 -4.20 11.24 23.18
C THR A 242 -4.52 10.75 24.58
N SER A 243 -5.00 11.61 25.45
CA SER A 243 -5.48 11.25 26.80
C SER A 243 -6.68 10.31 26.71
N ASP A 244 -7.67 10.67 25.88
CA ASP A 244 -8.89 9.87 25.71
C ASP A 244 -8.61 8.52 25.05
N LEU A 245 -7.70 8.47 24.08
CA LEU A 245 -7.21 7.22 23.49
C LEU A 245 -6.61 6.28 24.55
N CYS A 246 -5.76 6.81 25.42
CA CYS A 246 -5.15 6.03 26.50
C CYS A 246 -6.21 5.59 27.54
N ALA A 247 -7.10 6.48 27.93
CA ALA A 247 -8.17 6.18 28.88
C ALA A 247 -9.15 5.11 28.37
N ALA A 248 -9.37 5.07 27.04
CA ALA A 248 -10.20 4.07 26.37
C ALA A 248 -9.46 2.75 26.06
N GLY A 249 -8.22 2.56 26.54
CA GLY A 249 -7.47 1.32 26.39
C GLY A 249 -6.69 1.16 25.08
N TYR A 250 -6.72 2.15 24.19
CA TYR A 250 -6.02 2.07 22.90
C TYR A 250 -4.49 2.27 22.99
N GLY A 251 -3.99 2.72 24.16
CA GLY A 251 -2.57 3.07 24.33
C GLY A 251 -1.59 1.95 23.97
N GLY A 252 -1.89 0.72 24.39
CA GLY A 252 -1.05 -0.45 24.11
C GLY A 252 -0.96 -0.87 22.65
N LEU A 253 -1.90 -0.43 21.81
CA LEU A 253 -1.93 -0.74 20.39
C LEU A 253 -0.87 0.04 19.57
N PHE A 254 -0.40 1.17 20.10
CA PHE A 254 0.64 1.97 19.44
C PHE A 254 2.05 1.43 19.75
N ILE A 255 2.93 1.56 18.76
CA ILE A 255 4.35 1.21 18.92
C ILE A 255 5.10 2.46 19.41
N GLY A 256 5.25 2.60 20.72
CA GLY A 256 5.88 3.76 21.37
C GLY A 256 4.88 4.76 21.93
N GLU A 257 5.28 6.01 22.12
CA GLU A 257 4.46 7.02 22.76
C GLU A 257 3.27 7.44 21.86
N VAL A 258 2.05 7.30 22.38
CA VAL A 258 0.79 7.58 21.66
C VAL A 258 0.77 8.99 21.07
N ARG A 259 1.16 9.99 21.87
CA ARG A 259 1.21 11.40 21.45
C ARG A 259 2.15 11.60 20.24
N GLU A 260 3.34 11.00 20.29
CA GLU A 260 4.29 11.10 19.17
C GLU A 260 3.71 10.46 17.90
N ARG A 261 3.07 9.29 18.03
CA ARG A 261 2.49 8.55 16.91
C ARG A 261 1.31 9.29 16.28
N VAL A 262 0.39 9.79 17.09
CA VAL A 262 -0.75 10.61 16.63
C VAL A 262 -0.25 11.90 15.96
N ASN A 263 0.71 12.61 16.57
CA ASN A 263 1.30 13.80 15.97
C ASN A 263 1.97 13.51 14.62
N LYS A 264 2.68 12.38 14.51
CA LYS A 264 3.34 11.95 13.28
C LYS A 264 2.33 11.63 12.20
N PHE A 265 1.26 10.91 12.54
CA PHE A 265 0.18 10.55 11.64
C PHE A 265 -0.51 11.81 11.08
N LEU A 266 -0.95 12.71 11.94
CA LEU A 266 -1.67 13.91 11.54
C LEU A 266 -0.80 14.97 10.84
N SER A 267 0.53 14.85 10.88
CA SER A 267 1.45 15.78 10.18
C SER A 267 1.92 15.29 8.82
N LEU A 268 1.28 14.29 8.22
CA LEU A 268 1.61 13.71 6.90
C LEU A 268 3.06 13.21 6.78
N LYS A 269 3.71 12.87 7.88
CA LYS A 269 4.97 12.13 7.85
C LYS A 269 4.67 10.68 7.47
N ARG A 270 5.71 9.92 7.11
CA ARG A 270 5.57 8.48 6.85
C ARG A 270 4.85 7.80 8.01
N VAL A 271 3.76 7.13 7.72
CA VAL A 271 2.86 6.53 8.70
C VAL A 271 2.85 5.02 8.52
N LEU A 272 2.74 4.30 9.62
CA LEU A 272 2.48 2.87 9.59
C LEU A 272 0.97 2.64 9.75
N PRO A 273 0.37 1.66 9.05
CA PRO A 273 -1.03 1.31 9.25
C PRO A 273 -1.37 1.06 10.72
N GLU A 274 -0.47 0.41 11.45
CA GLU A 274 -0.61 0.09 12.87
C GLU A 274 -0.73 1.34 13.77
N ASP A 275 -0.24 2.50 13.33
CA ASP A 275 -0.42 3.75 14.05
C ASP A 275 -1.77 4.42 13.73
N GLY A 276 -2.28 4.22 12.52
CA GLY A 276 -3.54 4.83 12.06
C GLY A 276 -4.78 4.03 12.43
N ILE A 277 -4.70 2.71 12.40
CA ILE A 277 -5.85 1.83 12.66
C ILE A 277 -6.45 2.02 14.05
N PRO A 278 -5.66 2.08 15.15
CA PRO A 278 -6.20 2.37 16.48
C PRO A 278 -6.91 3.73 16.55
N LEU A 279 -6.37 4.74 15.87
CA LEU A 279 -6.96 6.06 15.78
C LEU A 279 -8.31 6.03 15.04
N LEU A 280 -8.39 5.33 13.90
CA LEU A 280 -9.64 5.13 13.16
C LEU A 280 -10.68 4.38 14.00
N ALA A 281 -10.28 3.27 14.62
CA ALA A 281 -11.17 2.48 15.45
C ALA A 281 -11.66 3.24 16.70
N PHE A 282 -10.91 4.23 17.19
CA PHE A 282 -11.34 5.11 18.28
C PHE A 282 -12.32 6.18 17.80
N LEU A 283 -12.00 6.86 16.69
CA LEU A 283 -12.79 7.98 16.20
C LEU A 283 -14.10 7.57 15.54
N PHE A 284 -14.17 6.38 14.96
CA PHE A 284 -15.34 5.86 14.30
C PHE A 284 -15.95 4.69 15.08
N ARG A 285 -17.29 4.62 15.07
CA ARG A 285 -18.01 3.56 15.75
C ARG A 285 -17.62 2.18 15.21
N ASP A 286 -17.62 2.06 13.89
CA ASP A 286 -17.30 0.87 13.12
C ASP A 286 -16.76 1.25 11.72
N TYR A 287 -16.48 0.25 10.88
CA TYR A 287 -15.99 0.48 9.53
C TYR A 287 -17.00 1.21 8.64
N GLU A 288 -18.29 0.95 8.76
CA GLU A 288 -19.32 1.60 7.92
C GLU A 288 -19.42 3.10 8.22
N ASP A 289 -19.36 3.49 9.49
CA ASP A 289 -19.29 4.91 9.91
C ASP A 289 -18.05 5.61 9.31
N PHE A 290 -16.91 4.93 9.29
CA PHE A 290 -15.70 5.42 8.61
C PHE A 290 -15.89 5.50 7.09
N ARG A 291 -16.45 4.47 6.46
CA ARG A 291 -16.64 4.39 5.03
C ARG A 291 -17.58 5.48 4.52
N GLU A 292 -18.67 5.76 5.21
CA GLU A 292 -19.60 6.85 4.88
C GLU A 292 -18.92 8.22 4.87
N ALA A 293 -18.02 8.46 5.83
CA ALA A 293 -17.21 9.69 5.86
C ALA A 293 -16.17 9.71 4.74
N ALA A 294 -15.52 8.58 4.47
CA ALA A 294 -14.43 8.46 3.52
C ALA A 294 -14.88 8.56 2.05
N ILE A 295 -16.06 8.06 1.70
CA ILE A 295 -16.60 8.12 0.33
C ILE A 295 -16.69 9.57 -0.19
N LYS A 296 -16.92 10.53 0.69
CA LYS A 296 -17.03 11.96 0.32
C LYS A 296 -15.72 12.55 -0.22
N VAL A 297 -14.59 11.96 0.12
CA VAL A 297 -13.25 12.40 -0.28
C VAL A 297 -12.49 11.38 -1.13
N ALA A 298 -13.11 10.22 -1.41
CA ALA A 298 -12.55 9.20 -2.28
C ALA A 298 -12.41 9.73 -3.72
N VAL A 299 -11.27 9.43 -4.36
CA VAL A 299 -10.96 9.96 -5.70
C VAL A 299 -11.12 8.88 -6.75
N GLU A 300 -11.90 9.21 -7.80
CA GLU A 300 -12.15 8.33 -8.94
C GLU A 300 -11.27 8.71 -10.15
N ASP A 301 -9.96 8.50 -10.02
CA ASP A 301 -9.00 8.89 -11.08
C ASP A 301 -9.24 8.14 -12.39
N VAL A 302 -9.76 6.90 -12.34
CA VAL A 302 -10.05 6.09 -13.55
C VAL A 302 -11.04 6.79 -14.49
N LYS A 303 -12.05 7.44 -13.96
CA LYS A 303 -13.08 8.14 -14.76
C LYS A 303 -12.52 9.31 -15.57
N LYS A 304 -11.38 9.85 -15.16
CA LYS A 304 -10.71 10.98 -15.83
C LYS A 304 -9.77 10.52 -16.95
N ILE A 305 -9.37 9.25 -16.98
CA ILE A 305 -8.40 8.74 -17.94
C ILE A 305 -8.81 9.00 -19.40
N PRO A 306 -10.05 8.69 -19.86
CA PRO A 306 -10.43 8.91 -21.25
C PRO A 306 -10.31 10.37 -21.70
N GLU A 307 -10.52 11.31 -20.79
CA GLU A 307 -10.43 12.75 -21.06
C GLU A 307 -8.98 13.20 -21.20
N PHE A 308 -8.11 12.82 -20.25
CA PHE A 308 -6.72 13.27 -20.21
C PHE A 308 -5.76 12.42 -21.04
N PHE A 309 -6.12 11.16 -21.29
CA PHE A 309 -5.27 10.18 -21.97
C PHE A 309 -6.04 9.43 -23.07
N PRO A 310 -6.49 10.13 -24.12
CA PRO A 310 -7.30 9.53 -25.20
C PRO A 310 -6.56 8.44 -26.01
N GLN A 311 -5.23 8.34 -25.84
CA GLN A 311 -4.42 7.30 -26.47
C GLN A 311 -4.58 5.92 -25.80
N PHE A 312 -5.30 5.81 -24.69
CA PHE A 312 -5.56 4.55 -24.01
C PHE A 312 -7.05 4.19 -24.03
N ILE A 313 -7.32 2.89 -24.13
CA ILE A 313 -8.65 2.31 -23.92
C ILE A 313 -8.65 1.72 -22.52
N VAL A 314 -9.65 2.06 -21.71
CA VAL A 314 -9.85 1.52 -20.37
C VAL A 314 -10.79 0.33 -20.48
N HIS A 315 -10.35 -0.85 -20.10
CA HIS A 315 -11.14 -2.09 -20.13
C HIS A 315 -11.78 -2.45 -18.78
N SER A 316 -11.36 -1.77 -17.69
CA SER A 316 -11.95 -1.96 -16.37
C SER A 316 -12.00 -0.63 -15.63
N ASP A 317 -13.03 -0.48 -14.82
CA ASP A 317 -13.27 0.65 -13.92
C ASP A 317 -12.73 0.44 -12.50
N ASP A 318 -11.80 -0.51 -12.34
CA ASP A 318 -11.17 -0.81 -11.07
C ASP A 318 -10.21 0.32 -10.67
N TYR A 319 -10.43 0.95 -9.52
CA TYR A 319 -9.75 2.19 -9.10
C TYR A 319 -8.28 2.03 -8.71
N TRP A 320 -7.82 0.79 -8.54
CA TRP A 320 -6.47 0.51 -8.04
C TRP A 320 -5.54 0.08 -9.15
N ILE A 321 -6.06 -0.82 -10.00
CA ILE A 321 -5.34 -1.36 -11.13
C ILE A 321 -6.31 -1.37 -12.30
N ALA A 322 -6.16 -0.39 -13.17
CA ALA A 322 -6.89 -0.33 -14.42
C ALA A 322 -6.26 -1.27 -15.44
N LYS A 323 -7.06 -2.07 -16.14
CA LYS A 323 -6.62 -2.77 -17.34
C LYS A 323 -6.77 -1.82 -18.53
N MET A 324 -5.68 -1.58 -19.23
CA MET A 324 -5.57 -0.59 -20.29
C MET A 324 -5.08 -1.22 -21.59
N GLU A 325 -5.41 -0.60 -22.72
CA GLU A 325 -4.87 -0.93 -24.03
C GLU A 325 -4.33 0.33 -24.70
N CYS A 326 -3.12 0.25 -25.24
CA CYS A 326 -2.50 1.33 -25.98
C CYS A 326 -2.97 1.36 -27.44
N ARG A 327 -3.71 2.39 -27.86
CA ARG A 327 -4.18 2.56 -29.25
C ARG A 327 -3.05 2.60 -30.28
N LYS A 328 -1.82 2.97 -29.86
CA LYS A 328 -0.66 3.07 -30.76
C LYS A 328 -0.04 1.71 -31.12
N CYS A 329 -0.01 0.76 -30.18
CA CYS A 329 0.69 -0.51 -30.39
C CYS A 329 -0.13 -1.76 -30.02
N GLY A 330 -1.36 -1.60 -29.54
CA GLY A 330 -2.23 -2.70 -29.13
C GLY A 330 -1.85 -3.38 -27.81
N GLU A 331 -0.79 -2.90 -27.13
CA GLU A 331 -0.33 -3.51 -25.88
C GLU A 331 -1.38 -3.38 -24.79
N GLN A 332 -1.74 -4.50 -24.18
CA GLN A 332 -2.59 -4.53 -22.97
C GLN A 332 -1.70 -4.58 -21.74
N PHE A 333 -2.02 -3.77 -20.72
CA PHE A 333 -1.22 -3.66 -19.50
C PHE A 333 -2.07 -3.22 -18.32
N HIS A 334 -1.56 -3.50 -17.12
CA HIS A 334 -2.16 -3.06 -15.87
C HIS A 334 -1.37 -1.86 -15.31
N ILE A 335 -2.08 -0.88 -14.77
CA ILE A 335 -1.47 0.33 -14.22
C ILE A 335 -2.32 0.91 -13.09
N HIS A 336 -1.68 1.49 -12.08
CA HIS A 336 -2.39 2.37 -11.15
C HIS A 336 -2.84 3.64 -11.90
N PRO A 337 -4.13 4.03 -11.89
CA PRO A 337 -4.61 5.18 -12.67
C PRO A 337 -3.78 6.45 -12.47
N TYR A 338 -3.38 6.73 -11.23
CA TYR A 338 -2.56 7.89 -10.91
C TYR A 338 -1.14 7.82 -11.51
N ALA A 339 -0.63 6.64 -11.84
CA ALA A 339 0.67 6.50 -12.50
C ALA A 339 0.68 7.14 -13.90
N LEU A 340 -0.44 7.14 -14.62
CA LEU A 340 -0.56 7.88 -15.88
C LEU A 340 -0.35 9.38 -15.68
N PHE A 341 -0.93 9.94 -14.63
CA PHE A 341 -0.76 11.34 -14.28
C PHE A 341 0.67 11.66 -13.82
N LEU A 342 1.44 10.67 -13.35
CA LEU A 342 2.86 10.79 -13.05
C LEU A 342 3.76 10.58 -14.28
N GLY A 343 3.19 10.48 -15.49
CA GLY A 343 3.93 10.33 -16.73
C GLY A 343 4.31 8.89 -17.08
N PHE A 344 3.85 7.90 -16.32
CA PHE A 344 3.94 6.50 -16.76
C PHE A 344 2.89 6.22 -17.82
N GLY A 345 3.20 5.37 -18.78
CA GLY A 345 2.30 5.06 -19.88
C GLY A 345 2.44 3.60 -20.33
N CYS A 346 2.27 3.36 -21.64
CA CYS A 346 2.40 2.03 -22.21
C CYS A 346 3.80 1.45 -22.01
N PRO A 347 3.95 0.25 -21.40
CA PRO A 347 5.28 -0.34 -21.15
C PRO A 347 6.08 -0.56 -22.43
N LYS A 348 5.42 -0.78 -23.58
CA LYS A 348 6.06 -0.98 -24.87
C LYS A 348 6.45 0.33 -25.56
N CYS A 349 5.58 1.34 -25.50
CA CYS A 349 5.82 2.64 -26.11
C CYS A 349 6.76 3.50 -25.27
N ASP A 350 6.58 3.51 -23.95
CA ASP A 350 7.29 4.39 -23.02
C ASP A 350 8.70 3.88 -22.65
N ARG A 351 9.02 2.63 -22.93
CA ARG A 351 10.40 2.13 -22.82
C ARG A 351 11.40 2.92 -23.68
N ARG A 352 10.91 3.69 -24.64
CA ARG A 352 11.70 4.57 -25.54
C ARG A 352 11.57 6.04 -25.21
N ALA A 353 10.74 6.41 -24.22
CA ALA A 353 10.57 7.80 -23.84
C ALA A 353 11.82 8.31 -23.11
N ASP A 354 12.19 9.55 -23.39
CA ASP A 354 13.30 10.21 -22.71
C ASP A 354 12.98 10.34 -21.22
N PRO A 355 13.87 9.89 -20.32
CA PRO A 355 13.69 10.05 -18.88
C PRO A 355 13.46 11.51 -18.44
N ASP A 356 14.08 12.47 -19.11
CA ASP A 356 13.94 13.90 -18.85
C ASP A 356 12.51 14.38 -19.18
N GLU A 357 11.96 13.95 -20.33
CA GLU A 357 10.57 14.26 -20.69
C GLU A 357 9.56 13.67 -19.71
N ILE A 358 9.78 12.43 -19.26
CA ILE A 358 8.91 11.79 -18.26
C ILE A 358 8.94 12.58 -16.96
N PHE A 359 10.14 12.92 -16.48
CA PHE A 359 10.30 13.65 -15.23
C PHE A 359 9.78 15.07 -15.33
N GLN A 360 9.97 15.76 -16.47
CA GLN A 360 9.41 17.08 -16.73
C GLN A 360 7.87 17.07 -16.67
N ARG A 361 7.21 16.06 -17.25
CA ARG A 361 5.75 15.87 -17.13
C ARG A 361 5.30 15.72 -15.67
N GLN A 362 6.04 14.94 -14.90
CA GLN A 362 5.76 14.75 -13.47
C GLN A 362 5.89 16.05 -12.69
N LEU A 363 6.91 16.84 -12.96
CA LEU A 363 7.09 18.18 -12.37
C LEU A 363 5.94 19.11 -12.72
N HIS A 364 5.53 19.11 -13.99
CA HIS A 364 4.41 19.92 -14.47
C HIS A 364 3.12 19.62 -13.72
N MET A 365 2.82 18.33 -13.51
CA MET A 365 1.61 17.92 -12.81
C MET A 365 1.63 18.24 -11.32
N LEU A 366 2.80 18.16 -10.65
CA LEU A 366 2.93 18.46 -9.23
C LEU A 366 2.83 19.96 -8.93
N GLY A 367 3.31 20.78 -9.83
CA GLY A 367 3.47 22.21 -9.65
C GLY A 367 2.55 23.07 -10.53
N ASP A 368 1.50 22.49 -11.13
CA ASP A 368 0.62 23.19 -12.06
C ASP A 368 1.39 23.93 -13.19
N GLY A 369 2.47 23.30 -13.68
CA GLY A 369 3.34 23.87 -14.71
C GLY A 369 4.41 24.85 -14.20
N ALA A 370 4.49 25.06 -12.90
CA ALA A 370 5.36 26.08 -12.31
C ALA A 370 6.86 25.69 -12.27
N TYR A 371 7.24 24.46 -12.61
CA TYR A 371 8.62 23.99 -12.47
C TYR A 371 9.17 23.38 -13.74
N THR A 372 10.42 23.73 -14.07
CA THR A 372 11.20 23.18 -15.18
C THR A 372 12.43 22.44 -14.67
N LEU A 373 12.75 21.32 -15.29
CA LEU A 373 13.98 20.56 -15.07
C LEU A 373 15.15 21.31 -15.73
N GLU A 374 16.20 21.62 -14.98
CA GLU A 374 17.37 22.35 -15.45
C GLU A 374 18.56 21.45 -15.82
N GLU A 375 18.54 20.19 -15.40
CA GLU A 375 19.62 19.23 -15.63
C GLU A 375 19.03 17.87 -16.02
N HIS A 376 19.86 16.97 -16.60
CA HIS A 376 19.43 15.64 -16.93
C HIS A 376 18.94 14.86 -15.70
N PHE A 377 17.83 14.15 -15.85
CA PHE A 377 17.27 13.31 -14.83
C PHE A 377 18.09 12.04 -14.61
N LEU A 378 18.84 11.99 -13.53
CA LEU A 378 19.73 10.88 -13.19
C LEU A 378 19.05 9.71 -12.44
N GLY A 379 17.73 9.78 -12.27
CA GLY A 379 16.93 8.75 -11.57
C GLY A 379 16.34 9.22 -10.24
N TYR A 380 15.29 8.50 -9.78
CA TYR A 380 14.48 8.91 -8.61
C TYR A 380 15.21 8.91 -7.25
N GLY A 381 16.37 8.32 -7.14
CA GLY A 381 17.20 8.37 -5.93
C GLY A 381 18.17 9.55 -5.85
N LYS A 382 18.29 10.33 -6.91
CA LYS A 382 19.26 11.40 -7.07
C LYS A 382 18.61 12.77 -6.87
N ASN A 383 19.44 13.76 -6.56
CA ASN A 383 19.01 15.14 -6.59
C ASN A 383 18.87 15.60 -8.03
N VAL A 384 17.93 16.52 -8.25
CA VAL A 384 17.68 17.17 -9.53
C VAL A 384 17.60 18.69 -9.31
N LYS A 385 18.13 19.44 -10.26
CA LYS A 385 18.01 20.88 -10.28
C LYS A 385 16.75 21.28 -11.03
N ILE A 386 15.87 21.99 -10.36
CA ILE A 386 14.62 22.52 -10.91
C ILE A 386 14.55 24.03 -10.75
N ARG A 387 13.91 24.69 -11.70
CA ARG A 387 13.65 26.13 -11.67
C ARG A 387 12.16 26.39 -11.53
N HIS A 388 11.81 27.36 -10.71
CA HIS A 388 10.44 27.84 -10.60
C HIS A 388 10.20 28.96 -11.62
N GLU A 389 9.31 28.73 -12.57
CA GLU A 389 9.10 29.63 -13.73
C GLU A 389 8.63 31.03 -13.33
N THR A 390 7.81 31.14 -12.27
CA THR A 390 7.24 32.44 -11.86
C THR A 390 8.27 33.39 -11.29
N CYS A 391 9.30 32.93 -10.59
CA CYS A 391 10.27 33.77 -9.91
C CYS A 391 11.73 33.49 -10.30
N GLY A 392 11.99 32.50 -11.17
CA GLY A 392 13.33 32.11 -11.60
C GLY A 392 14.17 31.39 -10.54
N ALA A 393 13.64 31.12 -9.35
CA ALA A 393 14.40 30.51 -8.26
C ALA A 393 14.77 29.06 -8.59
N GLU A 394 16.06 28.74 -8.50
CA GLU A 394 16.57 27.40 -8.70
C GLU A 394 16.66 26.65 -7.37
N ARG A 395 16.37 25.34 -7.41
CA ARG A 395 16.44 24.46 -6.24
C ARG A 395 17.04 23.12 -6.62
N ASN A 396 17.86 22.59 -5.70
CA ASN A 396 18.36 21.23 -5.80
C ASN A 396 17.61 20.34 -4.82
N VAL A 397 16.79 19.41 -5.32
CA VAL A 397 15.86 18.61 -4.54
C VAL A 397 15.96 17.13 -4.89
N LYS A 398 15.69 16.28 -3.92
CA LYS A 398 15.65 14.84 -4.18
C LYS A 398 14.39 14.48 -4.97
N SER A 399 14.55 14.00 -6.18
CA SER A 399 13.48 13.69 -7.14
C SER A 399 12.40 12.75 -6.55
N SER A 400 12.81 11.70 -5.83
CA SER A 400 11.87 10.78 -5.17
C SER A 400 11.02 11.44 -4.10
N THR A 401 11.56 12.44 -3.41
CA THR A 401 10.81 13.18 -2.39
C THR A 401 9.73 14.05 -3.00
N LEU A 402 9.99 14.62 -4.16
CA LEU A 402 9.00 15.41 -4.90
C LEU A 402 7.87 14.53 -5.40
N ILE A 403 8.21 13.53 -6.21
CA ILE A 403 7.24 12.76 -6.99
C ILE A 403 6.43 11.80 -6.09
N TRP A 404 7.13 11.01 -5.26
CA TRP A 404 6.46 9.96 -4.48
C TRP A 404 5.79 10.44 -3.21
N MET A 405 6.26 11.56 -2.66
CA MET A 405 5.69 12.16 -1.46
C MET A 405 4.70 13.28 -1.78
N GLU A 406 4.42 13.53 -3.07
CA GLU A 406 3.53 14.59 -3.55
C GLU A 406 3.85 15.95 -2.91
N LYS A 407 5.12 16.18 -2.64
CA LYS A 407 5.54 17.46 -2.10
C LYS A 407 5.48 18.51 -3.20
N LYS A 408 4.49 19.38 -3.10
CA LYS A 408 4.52 20.62 -3.86
C LYS A 408 5.85 21.31 -3.57
N CYS A 409 6.58 21.63 -4.63
CA CYS A 409 7.78 22.45 -4.55
C CYS A 409 7.36 23.90 -4.25
N ALA A 410 6.91 24.15 -3.04
CA ALA A 410 6.65 25.53 -2.65
C ALA A 410 7.98 26.31 -2.74
N CYS A 411 8.06 27.24 -3.65
CA CYS A 411 9.18 28.16 -3.74
C CYS A 411 9.18 29.04 -2.48
N GLU A 412 10.23 28.96 -1.67
CA GLU A 412 10.33 29.73 -0.43
C GLU A 412 10.22 31.24 -0.68
N GLN A 413 10.71 31.69 -1.83
CA GLN A 413 10.63 33.10 -2.24
C GLN A 413 9.17 33.50 -2.54
N CYS A 414 8.42 32.66 -3.25
CA CYS A 414 7.00 32.90 -3.52
C CYS A 414 6.16 32.85 -2.24
N LEU A 415 6.38 31.85 -1.39
CA LEU A 415 5.71 31.75 -0.08
C LEU A 415 6.01 32.94 0.83
N THR A 416 7.23 33.48 0.77
CA THR A 416 7.60 34.68 1.52
C THR A 416 6.87 35.88 0.98
N ASN A 417 6.78 36.02 -0.35
CA ASN A 417 6.06 37.11 -1.00
C ASN A 417 4.54 37.03 -0.72
N GLU A 418 3.93 35.85 -0.78
CA GLU A 418 2.52 35.65 -0.40
C GLU A 418 2.25 36.06 1.05
N LYS A 419 3.10 35.63 1.99
CA LYS A 419 2.98 36.02 3.41
C LYS A 419 3.17 37.50 3.64
N ILE A 420 4.05 38.14 2.87
CA ILE A 420 4.23 39.60 2.92
C ILE A 420 2.97 40.30 2.40
N GLN A 421 2.43 39.81 1.27
CA GLN A 421 1.22 40.39 0.69
C GLN A 421 0.01 40.20 1.61
N GLU A 422 -0.17 39.01 2.21
CA GLU A 422 -1.22 38.79 3.21
C GLU A 422 -1.11 39.73 4.40
N ARG A 423 0.11 40.02 4.87
CA ARG A 423 0.33 40.99 5.96
C ARG A 423 -0.02 42.42 5.55
N ILE A 424 0.34 42.81 4.32
CA ILE A 424 -0.02 44.13 3.77
C ILE A 424 -1.54 44.27 3.68
N ASP A 425 -2.23 43.22 3.16
CA ASP A 425 -3.68 43.19 3.01
C ASP A 425 -4.40 43.22 4.37
N GLN A 426 -3.87 42.52 5.37
CA GLN A 426 -4.37 42.58 6.75
C GLN A 426 -4.17 43.93 7.38
N SER A 427 -3.02 44.59 7.16
CA SER A 427 -2.73 45.94 7.66
C SER A 427 -3.65 46.98 7.04
N ASN A 428 -3.94 46.86 5.75
CA ASN A 428 -4.86 47.75 5.04
C ASN A 428 -6.31 47.59 5.50
N ARG A 429 -6.74 46.39 5.90
CA ARG A 429 -8.09 46.11 6.45
C ARG A 429 -8.25 46.53 7.91
N SER A 430 -7.15 46.66 8.65
CA SER A 430 -7.17 47.10 10.05
C SER A 430 -6.94 48.61 10.22
N GLY A 431 -6.71 49.31 9.10
CA GLY A 431 -6.55 50.75 9.05
C GLY A 431 -7.80 51.51 8.55
N GLU A 432 -8.89 50.79 8.27
CA GLU A 432 -10.25 51.32 8.09
C GLU A 432 -11.06 51.06 9.38
#